data_105e7b8d9bd306af82e3d6c32a9b1df2
#
_entry.id   105e7b8d9bd306af82e3d6c32a9b1df2
#
_cell.length_a   1.000
_cell.length_b   1.000
_cell.length_c   1.000
_cell.angle_alpha   90.00
_cell.angle_beta   90.00
_cell.angle_gamma   90.00
#
_symmetry.space_group_name_H-M   'P 1'
#
loop_
_entity.id
_entity.type
_entity.pdbx_description
1 polymer ?
#
loop_
_entity_poly.entity_id
_entity_poly.type
_entity_poly.pdbx_seq_one_letter_code
_entity_poly.pdbx_strand_id
1 'polypeptide(L)'
;MLSVKGATREQVEALVKRVNNARGPISIAVTNSDNHHVLSGYPEDLSAFALEAEREHKHQAKLREQKLHGGTVFNPTLEYLEVTLPFHSPLMAEAVERTVAWAGACGFDQKRTRALAEEVLLNHVDWNARVKALFDDADPSKLWIVDLGPGNTLGKLIGNVVQGTGIGVVEATTLSERSTLSTLESEPERTQNWKAFAPRVINTPAGAKLVTKFSKLTGKPPVLLPGMTPTTVEPEIVAAAANAGYWAELAGGGQVTAEVFDRHIAALEDELEEGRTVEFNAMFMDRYLWNLQFGSSRIVPKKRASGAPIDGVVVSAGIPELDEAVALIESLQADGLPYVSFKPGTVDQIRQVVRIAKAVSPTTIMVQVEGGEAGGHHSWEALDDLLAATYAEVRACDNLVLVAGGGIGTPEPVSYTHLRAHET
;
A
#
# COMPACT_ATOMS: atom_id res chain seq x y z
N MET A 1 16.74 20.13 -16.33
CA MET A 1 15.52 19.27 -16.16
C MET A 1 15.37 18.88 -14.70
N LEU A 2 14.15 18.65 -14.24
CA LEU A 2 13.83 18.31 -12.84
C LEU A 2 13.00 17.01 -12.79
N SER A 3 13.50 16.00 -12.11
CA SER A 3 12.77 14.76 -11.81
C SER A 3 11.84 14.97 -10.62
N VAL A 4 10.59 14.53 -10.74
CA VAL A 4 9.53 14.61 -9.74
C VAL A 4 9.01 13.20 -9.49
N LYS A 5 9.31 12.64 -8.33
CA LYS A 5 8.90 11.27 -7.93
C LYS A 5 7.89 11.33 -6.78
N GLY A 6 6.90 10.45 -6.77
CA GLY A 6 5.88 10.40 -5.72
C GLY A 6 4.73 11.39 -5.91
N ALA A 7 4.49 11.87 -7.13
CA ALA A 7 3.37 12.74 -7.46
C ALA A 7 2.65 12.22 -8.72
N THR A 8 1.33 12.27 -8.73
CA THR A 8 0.55 11.90 -9.91
C THR A 8 0.66 12.97 -11.00
N ARG A 9 0.32 12.59 -12.23
CA ARG A 9 0.34 13.53 -13.37
C ARG A 9 -0.53 14.74 -13.10
N GLU A 10 -1.74 14.56 -12.57
CA GLU A 10 -2.68 15.64 -12.27
C GLU A 10 -2.12 16.63 -11.24
N GLN A 11 -1.45 16.10 -10.21
CA GLN A 11 -0.81 16.93 -9.19
C GLN A 11 0.32 17.78 -9.80
N VAL A 12 1.15 17.16 -10.65
CA VAL A 12 2.25 17.88 -11.34
C VAL A 12 1.70 18.91 -12.32
N GLU A 13 0.69 18.58 -13.13
CA GLU A 13 0.05 19.50 -14.07
C GLU A 13 -0.57 20.72 -13.37
N ALA A 14 -1.22 20.51 -12.22
CA ALA A 14 -1.78 21.60 -11.42
C ALA A 14 -0.72 22.58 -10.92
N LEU A 15 0.44 22.08 -10.47
CA LEU A 15 1.58 22.90 -10.05
C LEU A 15 2.24 23.61 -11.24
N VAL A 16 2.48 22.89 -12.33
CA VAL A 16 3.04 23.45 -13.57
C VAL A 16 2.16 24.61 -14.07
N LYS A 17 0.85 24.43 -14.08
CA LYS A 17 -0.10 25.48 -14.47
C LYS A 17 0.01 26.72 -13.58
N ARG A 18 0.15 26.55 -12.26
CA ARG A 18 0.31 27.68 -11.32
C ARG A 18 1.61 28.46 -11.64
N VAL A 19 2.72 27.76 -11.85
CA VAL A 19 4.01 28.41 -12.15
C VAL A 19 3.99 29.07 -13.52
N ASN A 20 3.47 28.42 -14.56
CA ASN A 20 3.40 28.96 -15.91
C ASN A 20 2.52 30.22 -16.00
N ASN A 21 1.48 30.34 -15.18
CA ASN A 21 0.65 31.54 -15.11
C ASN A 21 1.39 32.75 -14.49
N ALA A 22 2.43 32.49 -13.69
CA ALA A 22 3.15 33.52 -12.96
C ALA A 22 4.53 33.88 -13.59
N ARG A 23 5.11 32.97 -14.37
CA ARG A 23 6.49 33.09 -14.89
C ARG A 23 6.62 32.60 -16.32
N GLY A 24 7.43 31.58 -16.55
CA GLY A 24 7.80 31.06 -17.86
C GLY A 24 7.34 29.61 -18.08
N PRO A 25 7.50 29.09 -19.30
CA PRO A 25 6.97 27.78 -19.66
C PRO A 25 7.80 26.66 -19.05
N ILE A 26 7.17 25.90 -18.16
CA ILE A 26 7.60 24.56 -17.79
C ILE A 26 6.75 23.56 -18.57
N SER A 27 7.38 22.49 -19.07
CA SER A 27 6.70 21.37 -19.72
C SER A 27 6.96 20.08 -18.97
N ILE A 28 5.99 19.18 -18.92
CA ILE A 28 6.23 17.78 -18.56
C ILE A 28 6.90 17.14 -19.77
N ALA A 29 8.20 16.89 -19.63
CA ALA A 29 9.04 16.39 -20.71
C ALA A 29 8.91 14.87 -20.88
N VAL A 30 8.93 14.14 -19.75
CA VAL A 30 8.87 12.68 -19.74
C VAL A 30 7.92 12.20 -18.63
N THR A 31 7.12 11.20 -18.92
CA THR A 31 6.36 10.41 -17.93
C THR A 31 6.96 9.00 -17.86
N ASN A 32 7.69 8.72 -16.78
CA ASN A 32 8.38 7.44 -16.59
C ASN A 32 7.46 6.37 -15.98
N SER A 33 6.57 6.77 -15.09
CA SER A 33 5.53 5.92 -14.47
C SER A 33 4.35 6.79 -14.03
N ASP A 34 3.32 6.20 -13.44
CA ASP A 34 2.11 6.92 -12.97
C ASP A 34 2.43 8.02 -11.93
N ASN A 35 3.56 7.87 -11.22
CA ASN A 35 4.01 8.80 -10.18
C ASN A 35 5.45 9.31 -10.35
N HIS A 36 6.02 9.19 -11.54
CA HIS A 36 7.38 9.68 -11.83
C HIS A 36 7.41 10.46 -13.15
N HIS A 37 7.65 11.77 -13.05
CA HIS A 37 7.65 12.70 -14.16
C HIS A 37 8.96 13.47 -14.21
N VAL A 38 9.32 13.96 -15.40
CA VAL A 38 10.47 14.84 -15.60
C VAL A 38 9.98 16.15 -16.22
N LEU A 39 10.35 17.26 -15.61
CA LEU A 39 10.03 18.61 -16.08
C LEU A 39 11.19 19.21 -16.84
N SER A 40 10.87 19.94 -17.91
CA SER A 40 11.79 20.80 -18.65
C SER A 40 11.38 22.25 -18.53
N GLY A 41 12.36 23.14 -18.34
CA GLY A 41 12.16 24.57 -18.23
C GLY A 41 13.49 25.28 -17.96
N TYR A 42 13.44 26.59 -17.81
CA TYR A 42 14.61 27.35 -17.34
C TYR A 42 14.87 27.05 -15.87
N PRO A 43 16.13 27.17 -15.40
CA PRO A 43 16.49 26.87 -14.00
C PRO A 43 15.67 27.64 -12.97
N GLU A 44 15.41 28.93 -13.23
CA GLU A 44 14.59 29.79 -12.36
C GLU A 44 13.13 29.39 -12.29
N ASP A 45 12.56 28.86 -13.38
CA ASP A 45 11.17 28.39 -13.41
C ASP A 45 11.05 27.02 -12.72
N LEU A 46 12.02 26.12 -12.94
CA LEU A 46 12.09 24.85 -12.22
C LEU A 46 12.30 25.05 -10.72
N SER A 47 13.08 26.05 -10.33
CA SER A 47 13.23 26.43 -8.91
C SER A 47 11.94 26.99 -8.34
N ALA A 48 11.18 27.77 -9.13
CA ALA A 48 9.87 28.23 -8.72
C ALA A 48 8.86 27.07 -8.54
N PHE A 49 8.93 26.06 -9.41
CA PHE A 49 8.13 24.83 -9.23
C PHE A 49 8.49 24.11 -7.92
N ALA A 50 9.78 23.96 -7.61
CA ALA A 50 10.21 23.32 -6.37
C ALA A 50 9.70 24.07 -5.12
N LEU A 51 9.74 25.39 -5.13
CA LEU A 51 9.18 26.21 -4.05
C LEU A 51 7.65 26.08 -3.93
N GLU A 52 6.95 25.98 -5.05
CA GLU A 52 5.52 25.80 -5.06
C GLU A 52 5.12 24.39 -4.57
N ALA A 53 5.90 23.38 -4.92
CA ALA A 53 5.72 22.02 -4.39
C ALA A 53 5.92 21.97 -2.87
N GLU A 54 6.92 22.68 -2.35
CA GLU A 54 7.14 22.79 -0.90
C GLU A 54 5.99 23.53 -0.19
N ARG A 55 5.45 24.58 -0.81
CA ARG A 55 4.28 25.31 -0.29
C ARG A 55 3.04 24.41 -0.24
N GLU A 56 2.82 23.64 -1.31
CA GLU A 56 1.71 22.69 -1.38
C GLU A 56 1.85 21.61 -0.30
N HIS A 57 3.04 21.06 -0.13
CA HIS A 57 3.34 20.12 0.96
C HIS A 57 2.98 20.70 2.33
N LYS A 58 3.51 21.89 2.65
CA LYS A 58 3.24 22.57 3.93
C LYS A 58 1.76 22.88 4.13
N HIS A 59 1.08 23.27 3.06
CA HIS A 59 -0.35 23.55 3.11
C HIS A 59 -1.15 22.28 3.43
N GLN A 60 -0.91 21.19 2.72
CA GLN A 60 -1.59 19.92 2.96
C GLN A 60 -1.25 19.32 4.33
N ALA A 61 0.01 19.41 4.77
CA ALA A 61 0.41 18.99 6.10
C ALA A 61 -0.35 19.75 7.20
N LYS A 62 -0.50 21.07 7.05
CA LYS A 62 -1.28 21.90 7.97
C LYS A 62 -2.78 21.55 7.98
N LEU A 63 -3.35 21.32 6.79
CA LEU A 63 -4.76 20.89 6.68
C LEU A 63 -4.96 19.52 7.33
N ARG A 64 -3.99 18.62 7.22
CA ARG A 64 -4.02 17.31 7.87
C ARG A 64 -3.96 17.43 9.40
N GLU A 65 -3.06 18.28 9.95
CA GLU A 65 -3.02 18.60 11.38
C GLU A 65 -4.38 19.12 11.89
N GLN A 66 -5.07 19.90 11.06
CA GLN A 66 -6.42 20.42 11.34
C GLN A 66 -7.54 19.41 11.06
N LYS A 67 -7.23 18.17 10.67
CA LYS A 67 -8.20 17.13 10.24
C LYS A 67 -9.10 17.56 9.07
N LEU A 68 -8.64 18.49 8.23
CA LEU A 68 -9.34 18.98 7.05
C LEU A 68 -8.83 18.34 5.74
N HIS A 69 -7.83 17.45 5.83
CA HIS A 69 -7.28 16.70 4.71
C HIS A 69 -7.19 15.23 5.10
N GLY A 70 -7.84 14.37 4.35
CA GLY A 70 -7.97 12.93 4.65
C GLY A 70 -7.15 12.00 3.76
N GLY A 71 -6.15 12.53 3.03
CA GLY A 71 -5.31 11.73 2.13
C GLY A 71 -3.82 11.81 2.49
N THR A 72 -3.01 11.11 1.71
CA THR A 72 -1.55 11.23 1.78
C THR A 72 -1.13 12.67 1.45
N VAL A 73 -0.32 13.27 2.31
CA VAL A 73 0.21 14.61 2.07
C VAL A 73 1.12 14.58 0.85
N PHE A 74 0.90 15.50 -0.08
CA PHE A 74 1.76 15.68 -1.24
C PHE A 74 3.20 15.97 -0.79
N ASN A 75 4.12 15.06 -1.08
CA ASN A 75 5.52 15.17 -0.68
C ASN A 75 6.43 14.52 -1.73
N PRO A 76 6.56 15.11 -2.93
CA PRO A 76 7.37 14.53 -3.99
C PRO A 76 8.86 14.68 -3.69
N THR A 77 9.64 13.70 -4.10
CA THR A 77 11.09 13.81 -4.18
C THR A 77 11.46 14.56 -5.45
N LEU A 78 12.20 15.65 -5.31
CA LEU A 78 12.66 16.51 -6.39
C LEU A 78 14.17 16.34 -6.59
N GLU A 79 14.60 16.10 -7.82
CA GLU A 79 16.00 15.87 -8.14
C GLU A 79 16.36 16.57 -9.47
N TYR A 80 17.33 17.50 -9.46
CA TYR A 80 17.84 18.07 -10.68
C TYR A 80 18.69 17.06 -11.43
N LEU A 81 18.35 16.84 -12.70
CA LEU A 81 19.11 15.95 -13.57
C LEU A 81 20.35 16.67 -14.12
N GLU A 82 21.43 15.94 -14.33
CA GLU A 82 22.65 16.42 -14.98
C GLU A 82 22.47 16.61 -16.50
N VAL A 83 21.39 17.33 -16.86
CA VAL A 83 21.00 17.63 -18.24
C VAL A 83 20.83 19.13 -18.38
N THR A 84 21.68 19.75 -19.22
CA THR A 84 21.76 21.19 -19.37
C THR A 84 20.79 21.78 -20.39
N LEU A 85 20.14 20.95 -21.21
CA LEU A 85 19.19 21.39 -22.23
C LEU A 85 17.76 21.01 -21.83
N PRO A 86 16.76 21.86 -22.13
CA PRO A 86 15.36 21.61 -21.83
C PRO A 86 14.72 20.70 -22.90
N PHE A 87 15.23 19.46 -23.04
CA PHE A 87 14.69 18.50 -23.98
C PHE A 87 13.18 18.24 -23.75
N HIS A 88 12.52 17.80 -24.80
CA HIS A 88 11.09 17.48 -24.82
C HIS A 88 10.22 18.66 -24.40
N SER A 89 10.58 19.85 -24.89
CA SER A 89 9.83 21.09 -24.61
C SER A 89 9.84 22.05 -25.79
N PRO A 90 8.86 22.98 -25.88
CA PRO A 90 8.84 24.02 -26.90
C PRO A 90 10.10 24.93 -26.94
N LEU A 91 10.86 24.97 -25.85
CA LEU A 91 12.12 25.73 -25.77
C LEU A 91 13.19 25.23 -26.74
N MET A 92 13.04 24.01 -27.26
CA MET A 92 13.96 23.40 -28.23
C MET A 92 13.57 23.64 -29.71
N ALA A 93 12.51 24.41 -29.98
CA ALA A 93 11.99 24.59 -31.35
C ALA A 93 13.06 25.12 -32.34
N GLU A 94 13.88 26.09 -31.91
CA GLU A 94 14.95 26.62 -32.75
C GLU A 94 16.02 25.55 -33.05
N ALA A 95 16.30 24.65 -32.11
CA ALA A 95 17.25 23.56 -32.31
C ALA A 95 16.78 22.56 -33.37
N VAL A 96 15.46 22.32 -33.46
CA VAL A 96 14.87 21.51 -34.54
C VAL A 96 15.15 22.16 -35.91
N GLU A 97 14.86 23.44 -36.06
CA GLU A 97 15.08 24.17 -37.33
C GLU A 97 16.55 24.16 -37.75
N ARG A 98 17.46 24.38 -36.82
CA ARG A 98 18.92 24.30 -37.07
C ARG A 98 19.34 22.90 -37.50
N THR A 99 18.81 21.85 -36.83
CA THR A 99 19.13 20.46 -37.17
C THR A 99 18.67 20.11 -38.57
N VAL A 100 17.46 20.54 -38.96
CA VAL A 100 16.91 20.32 -40.31
C VAL A 100 17.74 21.04 -41.36
N ALA A 101 18.15 22.29 -41.12
CA ALA A 101 18.99 23.05 -42.02
C ALA A 101 20.36 22.39 -42.22
N TRP A 102 21.00 21.94 -41.15
CA TRP A 102 22.29 21.21 -41.26
C TRP A 102 22.16 19.89 -41.99
N ALA A 103 21.10 19.13 -41.72
CA ALA A 103 20.84 17.87 -42.41
C ALA A 103 20.66 18.09 -43.94
N GLY A 104 19.94 19.15 -44.34
CA GLY A 104 19.79 19.51 -45.75
C GLY A 104 21.13 19.91 -46.39
N ALA A 105 21.96 20.68 -45.68
CA ALA A 105 23.32 21.03 -46.16
C ALA A 105 24.24 19.82 -46.32
N CYS A 106 24.00 18.74 -45.52
CA CYS A 106 24.76 17.49 -45.61
C CYS A 106 24.11 16.45 -46.54
N GLY A 107 23.02 16.78 -47.23
CA GLY A 107 22.35 15.89 -48.20
C GLY A 107 21.40 14.86 -47.58
N PHE A 108 21.05 15.03 -46.30
CA PHE A 108 20.06 14.15 -45.65
C PHE A 108 18.62 14.60 -45.97
N ASP A 109 17.69 13.65 -45.85
CA ASP A 109 16.25 13.92 -46.01
C ASP A 109 15.76 14.84 -44.88
N GLN A 110 15.39 16.06 -45.24
CA GLN A 110 14.95 17.07 -44.27
C GLN A 110 13.63 16.70 -43.61
N LYS A 111 12.69 16.04 -44.30
CA LYS A 111 11.40 15.64 -43.74
C LYS A 111 11.59 14.58 -42.66
N ARG A 112 12.39 13.56 -42.92
CA ARG A 112 12.73 12.51 -41.97
C ARG A 112 13.53 13.06 -40.78
N THR A 113 14.48 13.96 -41.08
CA THR A 113 15.27 14.62 -40.02
C THR A 113 14.38 15.45 -39.10
N ARG A 114 13.44 16.22 -39.68
CA ARG A 114 12.46 16.99 -38.89
C ARG A 114 11.67 16.08 -37.93
N ALA A 115 11.08 15.02 -38.44
CA ALA A 115 10.29 14.09 -37.62
C ALA A 115 11.11 13.50 -36.45
N LEU A 116 12.35 13.10 -36.69
CA LEU A 116 13.25 12.60 -35.66
C LEU A 116 13.67 13.68 -34.67
N ALA A 117 13.99 14.90 -35.16
CA ALA A 117 14.38 16.01 -34.31
C ALA A 117 13.22 16.46 -33.39
N GLU A 118 12.00 16.53 -33.91
CA GLU A 118 10.80 16.85 -33.14
C GLU A 118 10.54 15.80 -32.05
N GLU A 119 10.69 14.51 -32.38
CA GLU A 119 10.52 13.42 -31.38
C GLU A 119 11.54 13.51 -30.25
N VAL A 120 12.80 13.84 -30.55
CA VAL A 120 13.86 13.91 -29.55
C VAL A 120 13.86 15.23 -28.77
N LEU A 121 13.50 16.34 -29.41
CA LEU A 121 13.69 17.67 -28.84
C LEU A 121 12.41 18.32 -28.32
N LEU A 122 11.25 18.07 -28.96
CA LEU A 122 10.00 18.77 -28.67
C LEU A 122 8.95 17.91 -28.01
N ASN A 123 8.77 16.67 -28.54
CA ASN A 123 7.62 15.88 -28.17
C ASN A 123 7.78 15.29 -26.75
N HIS A 124 6.68 15.33 -25.99
CA HIS A 124 6.59 14.62 -24.71
C HIS A 124 6.83 13.13 -24.89
N VAL A 125 7.64 12.54 -24.04
CA VAL A 125 7.89 11.10 -23.99
C VAL A 125 7.03 10.46 -22.91
N ASP A 126 5.98 9.77 -23.30
CA ASP A 126 5.21 8.93 -22.40
C ASP A 126 5.77 7.51 -22.42
N TRP A 127 6.83 7.31 -21.63
CA TRP A 127 7.48 6.01 -21.46
C TRP A 127 6.52 5.00 -20.83
N ASN A 128 5.75 5.42 -19.83
CA ASN A 128 4.79 4.58 -19.12
C ASN A 128 3.74 3.99 -20.09
N ALA A 129 3.09 4.84 -20.89
CA ALA A 129 2.11 4.38 -21.86
C ALA A 129 2.73 3.50 -22.96
N ARG A 130 3.92 3.87 -23.46
CA ARG A 130 4.63 3.09 -24.49
C ARG A 130 4.99 1.69 -23.97
N VAL A 131 5.49 1.58 -22.76
CA VAL A 131 5.82 0.28 -22.14
C VAL A 131 4.55 -0.54 -21.90
N LYS A 132 3.48 0.05 -21.37
CA LYS A 132 2.20 -0.63 -21.15
C LYS A 132 1.62 -1.18 -22.47
N ALA A 133 1.67 -0.41 -23.54
CA ALA A 133 1.18 -0.82 -24.85
C ALA A 133 1.89 -2.04 -25.45
N LEU A 134 3.13 -2.33 -25.05
CA LEU A 134 3.84 -3.55 -25.48
C LEU A 134 3.24 -4.83 -24.92
N PHE A 135 2.41 -4.75 -23.89
CA PHE A 135 1.91 -5.90 -23.14
C PHE A 135 0.39 -6.07 -23.20
N ASP A 136 -0.34 -5.13 -23.84
CA ASP A 136 -1.82 -5.10 -23.82
C ASP A 136 -2.45 -6.41 -24.30
N ASP A 137 -1.83 -7.08 -25.28
CA ASP A 137 -2.32 -8.34 -25.86
C ASP A 137 -1.52 -9.58 -25.44
N ALA A 138 -0.59 -9.46 -24.51
CA ALA A 138 0.34 -10.53 -24.18
C ALA A 138 0.04 -11.15 -22.81
N ASP A 139 0.33 -12.47 -22.67
CA ASP A 139 0.29 -13.17 -21.39
C ASP A 139 1.51 -12.76 -20.55
N PRO A 140 1.33 -11.97 -19.47
CA PRO A 140 2.45 -11.49 -18.66
C PRO A 140 3.33 -12.60 -18.07
N SER A 141 2.74 -13.78 -17.82
CA SER A 141 3.47 -14.91 -17.24
C SER A 141 4.49 -15.52 -18.19
N LYS A 142 4.42 -15.18 -19.48
CA LYS A 142 5.34 -15.67 -20.53
C LYS A 142 6.31 -14.61 -21.02
N LEU A 143 6.16 -13.37 -20.57
CA LEU A 143 6.98 -12.26 -21.02
C LEU A 143 8.20 -12.05 -20.16
N TRP A 144 9.30 -11.78 -20.85
CA TRP A 144 10.54 -11.31 -20.28
C TRP A 144 11.02 -10.07 -21.02
N ILE A 145 11.47 -9.09 -20.28
CA ILE A 145 12.14 -7.91 -20.79
C ILE A 145 13.61 -8.04 -20.44
N VAL A 146 14.48 -7.92 -21.44
CA VAL A 146 15.91 -8.00 -21.26
C VAL A 146 16.52 -6.64 -21.56
N ASP A 147 17.09 -5.99 -20.54
CA ASP A 147 17.85 -4.74 -20.70
C ASP A 147 19.30 -5.08 -21.07
N LEU A 148 19.68 -4.77 -22.32
CA LEU A 148 21.03 -5.00 -22.84
C LEU A 148 21.96 -3.81 -22.59
N GLY A 149 21.49 -2.75 -21.96
CA GLY A 149 22.27 -1.56 -21.63
C GLY A 149 22.44 -0.55 -22.78
N PRO A 150 23.38 0.38 -22.64
CA PRO A 150 24.41 0.47 -21.59
C PRO A 150 23.84 0.91 -20.22
N GLY A 151 24.38 0.34 -19.16
CA GLY A 151 23.89 0.55 -17.81
C GLY A 151 22.56 -0.17 -17.54
N ASN A 152 21.86 0.16 -16.44
CA ASN A 152 20.64 -0.50 -16.01
C ASN A 152 19.45 0.48 -15.82
N THR A 153 19.55 1.67 -16.40
CA THR A 153 18.53 2.72 -16.22
C THR A 153 17.18 2.30 -16.81
N LEU A 154 17.18 1.69 -18.00
CA LEU A 154 15.97 1.25 -18.66
C LEU A 154 15.32 0.08 -17.92
N GLY A 155 16.10 -0.89 -17.46
CA GLY A 155 15.60 -2.00 -16.64
C GLY A 155 14.88 -1.53 -15.38
N LYS A 156 15.47 -0.56 -14.67
CA LYS A 156 14.84 0.06 -13.48
C LYS A 156 13.56 0.82 -13.81
N LEU A 157 13.54 1.60 -14.89
CA LEU A 157 12.34 2.34 -15.31
C LEU A 157 11.23 1.38 -15.71
N ILE A 158 11.56 0.33 -16.46
CA ILE A 158 10.61 -0.72 -16.86
C ILE A 158 10.11 -1.49 -15.64
N GLY A 159 10.99 -1.86 -14.71
CA GLY A 159 10.63 -2.55 -13.46
C GLY A 159 9.51 -1.82 -12.72
N ASN A 160 9.59 -0.48 -12.63
CA ASN A 160 8.55 0.33 -12.01
C ASN A 160 7.21 0.29 -12.77
N VAL A 161 7.23 0.23 -14.11
CA VAL A 161 6.01 0.18 -14.94
C VAL A 161 5.35 -1.20 -14.87
N VAL A 162 6.14 -2.27 -14.84
CA VAL A 162 5.63 -3.66 -14.85
C VAL A 162 5.44 -4.27 -13.47
N GLN A 163 5.66 -3.48 -12.41
CA GLN A 163 5.42 -3.94 -11.05
C GLN A 163 3.98 -4.48 -10.90
N GLY A 164 3.82 -5.62 -10.29
CA GLY A 164 2.52 -6.25 -10.08
C GLY A 164 1.90 -6.94 -11.30
N THR A 165 2.58 -6.97 -12.45
CA THR A 165 2.06 -7.61 -13.67
C THR A 165 2.43 -9.08 -13.81
N GLY A 166 3.49 -9.54 -13.17
CA GLY A 166 4.07 -10.88 -13.36
C GLY A 166 5.10 -10.96 -14.50
N ILE A 167 5.39 -9.84 -15.18
CA ILE A 167 6.42 -9.78 -16.22
C ILE A 167 7.81 -9.85 -15.57
N GLY A 168 8.69 -10.67 -16.14
CA GLY A 168 10.08 -10.73 -15.71
C GLY A 168 10.91 -9.59 -16.33
N VAL A 169 11.86 -9.04 -15.56
CA VAL A 169 12.83 -8.04 -16.04
C VAL A 169 14.23 -8.55 -15.72
N VAL A 170 15.11 -8.60 -16.70
CA VAL A 170 16.51 -9.03 -16.55
C VAL A 170 17.43 -7.92 -17.00
N GLU A 171 18.28 -7.45 -16.09
CA GLU A 171 19.31 -6.44 -16.38
C GLU A 171 20.59 -7.15 -16.85
N ALA A 172 20.67 -7.55 -18.13
CA ALA A 172 21.79 -8.30 -18.70
C ALA A 172 23.15 -7.56 -18.68
N THR A 173 23.17 -6.35 -18.18
CA THR A 173 24.38 -5.55 -17.97
C THR A 173 25.13 -5.91 -16.69
N THR A 174 24.50 -6.56 -15.72
CA THR A 174 25.13 -7.04 -14.50
C THR A 174 25.62 -8.49 -14.69
N LEU A 175 26.73 -8.85 -14.05
CA LEU A 175 27.28 -10.22 -14.16
C LEU A 175 26.36 -11.26 -13.53
N SER A 176 25.73 -10.94 -12.41
CA SER A 176 24.77 -11.80 -11.72
C SER A 176 23.55 -12.11 -12.57
N GLU A 177 22.92 -11.08 -13.13
CA GLU A 177 21.74 -11.21 -13.99
C GLU A 177 22.09 -11.87 -15.34
N ARG A 178 23.28 -11.59 -15.90
CA ARG A 178 23.75 -12.21 -17.14
C ARG A 178 23.93 -13.71 -17.01
N SER A 179 24.38 -14.18 -15.85
CA SER A 179 24.56 -15.62 -15.61
C SER A 179 23.23 -16.38 -15.64
N THR A 180 22.12 -15.76 -15.22
CA THR A 180 20.78 -16.37 -15.25
C THR A 180 20.27 -16.60 -16.68
N LEU A 181 20.71 -15.79 -17.66
CA LEU A 181 20.37 -15.98 -19.07
C LEU A 181 21.14 -17.13 -19.74
N SER A 182 22.26 -17.55 -19.16
CA SER A 182 23.13 -18.59 -19.72
C SER A 182 23.02 -19.94 -19.03
N THR A 183 22.30 -20.03 -17.91
CA THR A 183 22.09 -21.29 -17.17
C THR A 183 20.67 -21.79 -17.39
N LEU A 184 20.52 -23.09 -17.66
CA LEU A 184 19.22 -23.76 -17.74
C LEU A 184 18.66 -24.19 -16.38
N GLU A 185 19.41 -23.90 -15.30
CA GLU A 185 19.15 -24.44 -13.97
C GLU A 185 18.30 -23.54 -13.06
N SER A 186 18.13 -22.24 -13.41
CA SER A 186 17.32 -21.32 -12.63
C SER A 186 16.65 -20.28 -13.54
N GLU A 187 15.35 -20.07 -13.37
CA GLU A 187 14.68 -18.91 -13.96
C GLU A 187 14.95 -17.68 -13.11
N PRO A 188 15.19 -16.50 -13.73
CA PRO A 188 15.24 -15.23 -13.00
C PRO A 188 13.92 -14.96 -12.27
N GLU A 189 13.96 -14.17 -11.19
CA GLU A 189 12.77 -13.79 -10.46
C GLU A 189 11.84 -12.92 -11.34
N ARG A 190 10.55 -13.22 -11.32
CA ARG A 190 9.52 -12.41 -11.97
C ARG A 190 8.94 -11.41 -11.00
N THR A 191 8.42 -10.29 -11.51
CA THR A 191 7.55 -9.44 -10.71
C THR A 191 6.29 -10.23 -10.31
N GLN A 192 5.74 -9.94 -9.14
CA GLN A 192 4.50 -10.60 -8.71
C GLN A 192 3.34 -10.19 -9.62
N ASN A 193 2.47 -11.13 -9.94
CA ASN A 193 1.22 -10.83 -10.63
C ASN A 193 0.11 -10.56 -9.60
N TRP A 194 -0.17 -9.32 -9.31
CA TRP A 194 -1.20 -8.93 -8.34
C TRP A 194 -2.61 -9.34 -8.77
N LYS A 195 -2.88 -9.47 -10.09
CA LYS A 195 -4.17 -9.97 -10.58
C LYS A 195 -4.47 -11.40 -10.12
N ALA A 196 -3.44 -12.20 -9.87
CA ALA A 196 -3.61 -13.55 -9.33
C ALA A 196 -4.22 -13.56 -7.92
N PHE A 197 -4.10 -12.46 -7.21
CA PHE A 197 -4.61 -12.28 -5.85
C PHE A 197 -5.90 -11.45 -5.80
N ALA A 198 -6.44 -11.03 -6.95
CA ALA A 198 -7.66 -10.24 -7.00
C ALA A 198 -8.82 -10.95 -6.29
N PRO A 199 -9.60 -10.24 -5.43
CA PRO A 199 -10.76 -10.82 -4.81
C PRO A 199 -11.81 -11.17 -5.87
N ARG A 200 -12.61 -12.17 -5.58
CA ARG A 200 -13.72 -12.54 -6.44
C ARG A 200 -14.97 -11.81 -5.99
N VAL A 201 -15.64 -11.15 -6.92
CA VAL A 201 -17.00 -10.68 -6.71
C VAL A 201 -17.94 -11.80 -7.11
N ILE A 202 -18.79 -12.24 -6.18
CA ILE A 202 -19.87 -13.20 -6.45
C ILE A 202 -21.21 -12.50 -6.26
N ASN A 203 -22.13 -12.74 -7.19
CA ASN A 203 -23.50 -12.28 -7.07
C ASN A 203 -24.32 -13.32 -6.28
N THR A 204 -24.95 -12.89 -5.20
CA THR A 204 -25.85 -13.69 -4.39
C THR A 204 -27.24 -13.08 -4.41
N PRO A 205 -28.30 -13.81 -4.00
CA PRO A 205 -29.63 -13.23 -3.87
C PRO A 205 -29.69 -11.99 -2.95
N ALA A 206 -28.74 -11.91 -1.99
CA ALA A 206 -28.62 -10.79 -1.06
C ALA A 206 -27.72 -9.66 -1.58
N GLY A 207 -27.26 -9.71 -2.85
CA GLY A 207 -26.38 -8.73 -3.46
C GLY A 207 -24.99 -9.25 -3.77
N ALA A 208 -24.14 -8.37 -4.29
CA ALA A 208 -22.75 -8.70 -4.61
C ALA A 208 -21.91 -8.87 -3.33
N LYS A 209 -21.11 -9.92 -3.26
CA LYS A 209 -20.19 -10.19 -2.15
C LYS A 209 -18.76 -10.30 -2.64
N LEU A 210 -17.83 -9.70 -1.90
CA LEU A 210 -16.39 -9.89 -2.09
C LEU A 210 -15.93 -11.17 -1.37
N VAL A 211 -15.23 -12.03 -2.11
CA VAL A 211 -14.65 -13.25 -1.56
C VAL A 211 -13.15 -13.07 -1.39
N THR A 212 -12.72 -12.98 -0.15
CA THR A 212 -11.31 -12.83 0.27
C THR A 212 -10.92 -13.97 1.21
N LYS A 213 -9.64 -14.08 1.60
CA LYS A 213 -9.24 -15.01 2.68
C LYS A 213 -9.96 -14.67 4.00
N PHE A 214 -10.11 -13.36 4.30
CA PHE A 214 -10.83 -12.88 5.48
C PHE A 214 -12.29 -13.30 5.49
N SER A 215 -13.03 -13.03 4.40
CA SER A 215 -14.46 -13.39 4.33
C SER A 215 -14.71 -14.91 4.33
N LYS A 216 -13.75 -15.69 3.83
CA LYS A 216 -13.80 -17.17 3.92
C LYS A 216 -13.58 -17.67 5.34
N LEU A 217 -12.65 -17.04 6.08
CA LEU A 217 -12.33 -17.41 7.45
C LEU A 217 -13.46 -17.03 8.41
N THR A 218 -13.95 -15.79 8.31
CA THR A 218 -14.87 -15.20 9.30
C THR A 218 -16.33 -15.28 8.91
N GLY A 219 -16.64 -15.50 7.62
CA GLY A 219 -18.00 -15.36 7.08
C GLY A 219 -18.47 -13.92 6.95
N LYS A 220 -17.70 -12.95 7.43
CA LYS A 220 -18.03 -11.51 7.45
C LYS A 220 -17.51 -10.80 6.19
N PRO A 221 -18.09 -9.65 5.78
CA PRO A 221 -17.53 -8.79 4.74
C PRO A 221 -16.10 -8.37 5.07
N PRO A 222 -15.23 -8.12 4.05
CA PRO A 222 -13.83 -7.74 4.29
C PRO A 222 -13.67 -6.27 4.67
N VAL A 223 -14.43 -5.81 5.63
CA VAL A 223 -14.37 -4.48 6.25
C VAL A 223 -14.56 -4.66 7.73
N LEU A 224 -13.80 -3.96 8.55
CA LEU A 224 -13.87 -4.11 10.00
C LEU A 224 -13.85 -2.77 10.72
N LEU A 225 -14.42 -2.76 11.92
CA LEU A 225 -14.27 -1.70 12.91
C LEU A 225 -13.14 -2.12 13.86
N PRO A 226 -11.94 -1.51 13.76
CA PRO A 226 -10.80 -1.89 14.59
C PRO A 226 -10.95 -1.39 16.04
N GLY A 227 -10.31 -2.07 16.97
CA GLY A 227 -10.23 -1.62 18.36
C GLY A 227 -9.36 -0.37 18.51
N MET A 228 -9.96 0.71 18.98
CA MET A 228 -9.33 2.01 19.20
C MET A 228 -9.80 2.63 20.51
N THR A 229 -8.88 2.93 21.41
CA THR A 229 -9.17 3.71 22.60
C THR A 229 -9.10 5.22 22.27
N PRO A 230 -10.12 6.04 22.59
CA PRO A 230 -11.34 5.70 23.34
C PRO A 230 -12.53 5.25 22.48
N THR A 231 -12.47 5.27 21.16
CA THR A 231 -13.61 5.21 20.24
C THR A 231 -14.43 3.92 20.38
N THR A 232 -13.79 2.75 20.47
CA THR A 232 -14.45 1.45 20.54
C THR A 232 -14.35 0.81 21.94
N VAL A 233 -14.21 1.65 22.98
CA VAL A 233 -14.29 1.22 24.38
C VAL A 233 -15.72 0.99 24.79
N GLU A 234 -16.63 1.83 24.29
CA GLU A 234 -18.05 1.75 24.56
C GLU A 234 -18.73 0.71 23.68
N PRO A 235 -19.67 -0.09 24.23
CA PRO A 235 -20.29 -1.22 23.54
C PRO A 235 -21.12 -0.83 22.31
N GLU A 236 -21.78 0.33 22.34
CA GLU A 236 -22.83 0.72 21.39
C GLU A 236 -22.32 0.77 19.94
N ILE A 237 -21.16 1.37 19.70
CA ILE A 237 -20.58 1.44 18.36
C ILE A 237 -20.10 0.07 17.87
N VAL A 238 -19.59 -0.76 18.80
CA VAL A 238 -19.11 -2.12 18.52
C VAL A 238 -20.31 -3.03 18.17
N ALA A 239 -21.37 -2.98 18.97
CA ALA A 239 -22.61 -3.70 18.73
C ALA A 239 -23.27 -3.28 17.41
N ALA A 240 -23.34 -1.97 17.12
CA ALA A 240 -23.88 -1.47 15.86
C ALA A 240 -23.14 -2.01 14.64
N ALA A 241 -21.79 -2.06 14.67
CA ALA A 241 -21.01 -2.62 13.58
C ALA A 241 -21.19 -4.15 13.46
N ALA A 242 -21.22 -4.87 14.57
CA ALA A 242 -21.45 -6.31 14.60
C ALA A 242 -22.85 -6.68 14.10
N ASN A 243 -23.89 -5.95 14.48
CA ASN A 243 -25.27 -6.12 14.01
C ASN A 243 -25.41 -5.83 12.51
N ALA A 244 -24.64 -4.87 11.98
CA ALA A 244 -24.52 -4.65 10.54
C ALA A 244 -23.77 -5.77 9.80
N GLY A 245 -23.26 -6.78 10.51
CA GLY A 245 -22.60 -7.97 9.96
C GLY A 245 -21.10 -7.84 9.76
N TYR A 246 -20.50 -6.77 10.25
CA TYR A 246 -19.05 -6.54 10.11
C TYR A 246 -18.26 -7.15 11.28
N TRP A 247 -16.97 -7.30 11.08
CA TRP A 247 -16.01 -7.53 12.17
C TRP A 247 -15.92 -6.28 13.04
N ALA A 248 -16.03 -6.43 14.36
CA ALA A 248 -16.02 -5.31 15.29
C ALA A 248 -15.22 -5.65 16.54
N GLU A 249 -14.28 -4.77 16.92
CA GLU A 249 -13.36 -4.98 18.02
C GLU A 249 -13.70 -4.08 19.22
N LEU A 250 -13.93 -4.68 20.37
CA LEU A 250 -14.01 -3.98 21.67
C LEU A 250 -12.59 -3.65 22.15
N ALA A 251 -12.30 -2.37 22.38
CA ALA A 251 -10.96 -1.93 22.79
C ALA A 251 -10.69 -2.28 24.27
N GLY A 252 -9.71 -3.14 24.50
CA GLY A 252 -9.27 -3.58 25.82
C GLY A 252 -8.58 -2.50 26.66
N GLY A 253 -8.06 -1.43 26.02
CA GLY A 253 -7.45 -0.31 26.72
C GLY A 253 -8.40 0.46 27.63
N GLY A 254 -9.71 0.37 27.41
CA GLY A 254 -10.73 0.92 28.30
C GLY A 254 -11.27 -0.05 29.35
N GLN A 255 -10.95 -1.34 29.24
CA GLN A 255 -11.42 -2.40 30.15
C GLN A 255 -10.47 -2.56 31.34
N VAL A 256 -10.38 -1.50 32.16
CA VAL A 256 -9.34 -1.33 33.18
C VAL A 256 -9.59 -2.07 34.50
N THR A 257 -10.81 -2.56 34.75
CA THR A 257 -11.16 -3.43 35.89
C THR A 257 -12.14 -4.50 35.45
N ALA A 258 -12.29 -5.56 36.25
CA ALA A 258 -13.25 -6.62 36.00
C ALA A 258 -14.71 -6.08 35.98
N GLU A 259 -15.03 -5.14 36.86
CA GLU A 259 -16.37 -4.55 36.96
C GLU A 259 -16.70 -3.69 35.72
N VAL A 260 -15.74 -2.93 35.19
CA VAL A 260 -15.91 -2.17 33.94
C VAL A 260 -16.13 -3.14 32.78
N PHE A 261 -15.30 -4.17 32.69
CA PHE A 261 -15.41 -5.19 31.63
C PHE A 261 -16.76 -5.92 31.71
N ASP A 262 -17.18 -6.37 32.91
CA ASP A 262 -18.46 -7.05 33.10
C ASP A 262 -19.66 -6.18 32.69
N ARG A 263 -19.63 -4.89 33.01
CA ARG A 263 -20.68 -3.94 32.61
C ARG A 263 -20.73 -3.77 31.09
N HIS A 264 -19.59 -3.64 30.42
CA HIS A 264 -19.55 -3.48 28.97
C HIS A 264 -19.96 -4.76 28.25
N ILE A 265 -19.59 -5.94 28.76
CA ILE A 265 -20.05 -7.21 28.19
C ILE A 265 -21.56 -7.38 28.38
N ALA A 266 -22.11 -7.04 29.55
CA ALA A 266 -23.55 -7.08 29.73
C ALA A 266 -24.29 -6.15 28.76
N ALA A 267 -23.81 -4.95 28.53
CA ALA A 267 -24.37 -4.04 27.53
C ALA A 267 -24.25 -4.61 26.10
N LEU A 268 -23.15 -5.25 25.75
CA LEU A 268 -23.01 -5.95 24.45
C LEU A 268 -24.00 -7.10 24.31
N GLU A 269 -24.21 -7.89 25.36
CA GLU A 269 -25.19 -9.00 25.38
C GLU A 269 -26.61 -8.49 25.17
N ASP A 270 -26.94 -7.29 25.71
CA ASP A 270 -28.26 -6.67 25.54
C ASP A 270 -28.46 -6.05 24.15
N GLU A 271 -27.40 -5.52 23.51
CA GLU A 271 -27.50 -4.80 22.24
C GLU A 271 -27.26 -5.67 21.00
N LEU A 272 -26.54 -6.79 21.13
CA LEU A 272 -26.22 -7.65 20.01
C LEU A 272 -27.42 -8.47 19.57
N GLU A 273 -27.64 -8.51 18.25
CA GLU A 273 -28.61 -9.44 17.65
C GLU A 273 -28.16 -10.89 17.85
N GLU A 274 -29.12 -11.80 17.84
CA GLU A 274 -28.85 -13.23 18.01
C GLU A 274 -27.82 -13.78 17.03
N GLY A 275 -26.81 -14.45 17.53
CA GLY A 275 -25.69 -15.03 16.74
C GLY A 275 -24.62 -14.05 16.30
N ARG A 276 -24.69 -12.79 16.74
CA ARG A 276 -23.60 -11.81 16.52
C ARG A 276 -22.52 -11.94 17.57
N THR A 277 -21.30 -11.73 17.15
CA THR A 277 -20.09 -11.79 17.98
C THR A 277 -19.20 -10.59 17.73
N VAL A 278 -18.37 -10.30 18.72
CA VAL A 278 -17.33 -9.25 18.67
C VAL A 278 -15.98 -9.85 19.00
N GLU A 279 -14.92 -9.12 18.66
CA GLU A 279 -13.54 -9.47 18.98
C GLU A 279 -13.01 -8.54 20.09
N PHE A 280 -12.10 -9.05 20.88
CA PHE A 280 -11.47 -8.29 21.95
C PHE A 280 -10.06 -7.84 21.57
N ASN A 281 -9.81 -6.55 21.54
CA ASN A 281 -8.50 -5.98 21.20
C ASN A 281 -7.68 -5.76 22.48
N ALA A 282 -6.66 -6.57 22.70
CA ALA A 282 -5.83 -6.61 23.89
C ALA A 282 -4.49 -5.88 23.70
N MET A 283 -4.06 -5.10 24.68
CA MET A 283 -2.78 -4.39 24.70
C MET A 283 -1.70 -5.27 25.34
N PHE A 284 -0.85 -5.92 24.49
CA PHE A 284 0.14 -6.89 24.96
C PHE A 284 1.22 -6.30 25.87
N MET A 285 1.75 -5.13 25.56
CA MET A 285 2.82 -4.50 26.33
C MET A 285 2.34 -3.86 27.64
N ASP A 286 1.05 -3.60 27.81
CA ASP A 286 0.51 -3.15 29.08
C ASP A 286 0.37 -4.34 30.02
N ARG A 287 1.36 -4.52 30.90
CA ARG A 287 1.42 -5.67 31.81
C ARG A 287 0.22 -5.76 32.76
N TYR A 288 -0.33 -4.63 33.17
CA TYR A 288 -1.49 -4.61 34.05
C TYR A 288 -2.73 -5.14 33.31
N LEU A 289 -3.05 -4.52 32.17
CA LEU A 289 -4.20 -4.93 31.37
C LEU A 289 -4.05 -6.37 30.85
N TRP A 290 -2.86 -6.75 30.40
CA TRP A 290 -2.59 -8.11 29.96
C TRP A 290 -2.83 -9.15 31.05
N ASN A 291 -2.31 -8.91 32.27
CA ASN A 291 -2.53 -9.80 33.42
C ASN A 291 -4.00 -9.89 33.84
N LEU A 292 -4.71 -8.77 33.82
CA LEU A 292 -6.15 -8.72 34.09
C LEU A 292 -6.93 -9.53 33.02
N GLN A 293 -6.67 -9.28 31.76
CA GLN A 293 -7.48 -9.76 30.65
C GLN A 293 -7.14 -11.21 30.28
N PHE A 294 -5.88 -11.57 30.12
CA PHE A 294 -5.41 -12.86 29.62
C PHE A 294 -4.40 -13.58 30.54
N GLY A 295 -3.71 -12.88 31.40
CA GLY A 295 -2.70 -13.43 32.30
C GLY A 295 -3.31 -14.09 33.54
N SER A 296 -2.95 -13.61 34.73
CA SER A 296 -3.34 -14.23 36.01
C SER A 296 -4.85 -14.21 36.29
N SER A 297 -5.54 -13.11 35.94
CA SER A 297 -6.99 -12.98 36.22
C SER A 297 -7.87 -13.60 35.16
N ARG A 298 -7.44 -13.59 33.88
CA ARG A 298 -8.10 -14.24 32.75
C ARG A 298 -9.59 -13.87 32.61
N ILE A 299 -9.93 -12.58 32.75
CA ILE A 299 -11.35 -12.17 32.74
C ILE A 299 -12.01 -12.43 31.38
N VAL A 300 -11.30 -12.25 30.25
CA VAL A 300 -11.84 -12.45 28.91
C VAL A 300 -12.12 -13.94 28.63
N PRO A 301 -11.16 -14.89 28.80
CA PRO A 301 -11.44 -16.31 28.67
C PRO A 301 -12.56 -16.82 29.58
N LYS A 302 -12.59 -16.38 30.85
CA LYS A 302 -13.65 -16.75 31.81
C LYS A 302 -15.01 -16.28 31.36
N LYS A 303 -15.10 -15.05 30.84
CA LYS A 303 -16.37 -14.51 30.33
C LYS A 303 -16.81 -15.25 29.07
N ARG A 304 -15.89 -15.58 28.16
CA ARG A 304 -16.16 -16.41 26.99
C ARG A 304 -16.73 -17.79 27.42
N ALA A 305 -16.10 -18.42 28.39
CA ALA A 305 -16.57 -19.73 28.92
C ALA A 305 -17.97 -19.66 29.54
N SER A 306 -18.41 -18.50 30.02
CA SER A 306 -19.77 -18.26 30.51
C SER A 306 -20.77 -17.88 29.41
N GLY A 307 -20.37 -17.85 28.15
CA GLY A 307 -21.26 -17.64 27.02
C GLY A 307 -21.21 -16.24 26.40
N ALA A 308 -20.32 -15.35 26.86
CA ALA A 308 -20.20 -14.02 26.29
C ALA A 308 -19.91 -14.06 24.77
N PRO A 309 -20.47 -13.12 23.99
CA PRO A 309 -20.40 -13.10 22.53
C PRO A 309 -19.06 -12.59 22.00
N ILE A 310 -17.95 -13.11 22.57
CA ILE A 310 -16.57 -12.82 22.14
C ILE A 310 -16.03 -14.08 21.47
N ASP A 311 -15.61 -14.02 20.20
CA ASP A 311 -15.08 -15.17 19.48
C ASP A 311 -13.66 -14.97 18.91
N GLY A 312 -13.05 -13.80 19.13
CA GLY A 312 -11.69 -13.54 18.70
C GLY A 312 -10.90 -12.60 19.61
N VAL A 313 -9.60 -12.66 19.48
CA VAL A 313 -8.64 -11.80 20.17
C VAL A 313 -7.68 -11.16 19.18
N VAL A 314 -7.53 -9.86 19.32
CA VAL A 314 -6.57 -9.07 18.57
C VAL A 314 -5.47 -8.62 19.52
N VAL A 315 -4.25 -9.09 19.32
CA VAL A 315 -3.08 -8.76 20.13
C VAL A 315 -2.43 -7.50 19.51
N SER A 316 -2.55 -6.38 20.21
CA SER A 316 -2.05 -5.07 19.78
C SER A 316 -0.99 -4.53 20.75
N ALA A 317 -0.36 -3.41 20.37
CA ALA A 317 0.69 -2.75 21.15
C ALA A 317 1.83 -3.71 21.52
N GLY A 318 2.38 -4.38 20.52
CA GLY A 318 3.48 -5.33 20.62
C GLY A 318 3.14 -6.72 20.12
N ILE A 319 4.16 -7.46 19.72
CA ILE A 319 4.04 -8.84 19.23
C ILE A 319 4.82 -9.76 20.20
N PRO A 320 4.19 -10.83 20.73
CA PRO A 320 4.89 -11.80 21.59
C PRO A 320 6.04 -12.48 20.85
N GLU A 321 7.05 -12.95 21.61
CA GLU A 321 8.07 -13.82 21.04
C GLU A 321 7.48 -15.13 20.53
N LEU A 322 8.18 -15.81 19.63
CA LEU A 322 7.64 -16.96 18.88
C LEU A 322 7.01 -18.02 19.77
N ASP A 323 7.74 -18.49 20.79
CA ASP A 323 7.27 -19.55 21.68
C ASP A 323 6.07 -19.09 22.54
N GLU A 324 6.10 -17.83 23.00
CA GLU A 324 5.01 -17.21 23.75
C GLU A 324 3.75 -17.07 22.87
N ALA A 325 3.92 -16.63 21.63
CA ALA A 325 2.82 -16.49 20.67
C ALA A 325 2.17 -17.84 20.34
N VAL A 326 2.94 -18.89 20.13
CA VAL A 326 2.43 -20.25 19.88
C VAL A 326 1.60 -20.73 21.08
N ALA A 327 2.16 -20.65 22.30
CA ALA A 327 1.45 -21.05 23.51
C ALA A 327 0.18 -20.21 23.75
N LEU A 328 0.21 -18.91 23.44
CA LEU A 328 -0.93 -18.02 23.53
C LEU A 328 -2.04 -18.45 22.57
N ILE A 329 -1.72 -18.71 21.29
CA ILE A 329 -2.69 -19.13 20.28
C ILE A 329 -3.38 -20.44 20.71
N GLU A 330 -2.61 -21.44 21.15
CA GLU A 330 -3.13 -22.70 21.64
C GLU A 330 -4.07 -22.52 22.85
N SER A 331 -3.68 -21.67 23.81
CA SER A 331 -4.50 -21.34 24.96
C SER A 331 -5.81 -20.66 24.58
N LEU A 332 -5.76 -19.65 23.69
CA LEU A 332 -6.95 -18.93 23.25
C LEU A 332 -7.93 -19.84 22.51
N GLN A 333 -7.44 -20.73 21.66
CA GLN A 333 -8.29 -21.70 20.97
C GLN A 333 -8.94 -22.70 21.93
N ALA A 334 -8.21 -23.17 22.94
CA ALA A 334 -8.74 -24.02 24.00
C ALA A 334 -9.82 -23.31 24.84
N ASP A 335 -9.75 -21.99 24.98
CA ASP A 335 -10.75 -21.17 25.65
C ASP A 335 -11.98 -20.85 24.78
N GLY A 336 -12.05 -21.36 23.53
CA GLY A 336 -13.15 -21.12 22.60
C GLY A 336 -13.09 -19.79 21.87
N LEU A 337 -11.88 -19.23 21.70
CA LEU A 337 -11.57 -18.01 20.95
C LEU A 337 -10.82 -18.39 19.65
N PRO A 338 -11.53 -18.82 18.60
CA PRO A 338 -10.92 -19.39 17.40
C PRO A 338 -10.16 -18.37 16.56
N TYR A 339 -10.52 -17.08 16.64
CA TYR A 339 -9.89 -16.05 15.82
C TYR A 339 -8.79 -15.35 16.60
N VAL A 340 -7.55 -15.45 16.12
CA VAL A 340 -6.41 -14.75 16.71
C VAL A 340 -5.76 -13.87 15.64
N SER A 341 -5.61 -12.60 15.97
CA SER A 341 -5.00 -11.58 15.12
C SER A 341 -3.88 -10.86 15.84
N PHE A 342 -2.88 -10.43 15.09
CA PHE A 342 -1.77 -9.61 15.60
C PHE A 342 -1.71 -8.27 14.86
N LYS A 343 -1.43 -7.17 15.59
CA LYS A 343 -1.28 -5.82 15.03
C LYS A 343 0.19 -5.35 15.07
N PRO A 344 1.01 -5.73 14.10
CA PRO A 344 2.38 -5.24 13.98
C PRO A 344 2.41 -3.80 13.47
N GLY A 345 3.39 -3.01 13.95
CA GLY A 345 3.63 -1.64 13.52
C GLY A 345 4.95 -1.44 12.75
N THR A 346 5.73 -2.50 12.50
CA THR A 346 7.01 -2.42 11.77
C THR A 346 7.20 -3.62 10.86
N VAL A 347 8.07 -3.48 9.85
CA VAL A 347 8.46 -4.57 8.94
C VAL A 347 8.94 -5.80 9.72
N ASP A 348 9.77 -5.62 10.74
CA ASP A 348 10.31 -6.73 11.54
C ASP A 348 9.22 -7.45 12.34
N GLN A 349 8.26 -6.70 12.89
CA GLN A 349 7.11 -7.28 13.58
C GLN A 349 6.19 -8.04 12.63
N ILE A 350 5.96 -7.55 11.40
CA ILE A 350 5.20 -8.28 10.39
C ILE A 350 5.89 -9.60 10.07
N ARG A 351 7.20 -9.59 9.86
CA ARG A 351 8.00 -10.82 9.65
C ARG A 351 7.94 -11.76 10.84
N GLN A 352 7.88 -11.23 12.07
CA GLN A 352 7.66 -12.03 13.28
C GLN A 352 6.31 -12.74 13.24
N VAL A 353 5.23 -12.07 12.85
CA VAL A 353 3.91 -12.69 12.68
C VAL A 353 3.93 -13.76 11.58
N VAL A 354 4.65 -13.56 10.48
CA VAL A 354 4.86 -14.59 9.45
C VAL A 354 5.55 -15.84 10.04
N ARG A 355 6.57 -15.67 10.89
CA ARG A 355 7.20 -16.80 11.58
C ARG A 355 6.25 -17.51 12.51
N ILE A 356 5.44 -16.78 13.28
CA ILE A 356 4.40 -17.33 14.15
C ILE A 356 3.39 -18.13 13.33
N ALA A 357 2.87 -17.58 12.23
CA ALA A 357 1.93 -18.28 11.36
C ALA A 357 2.48 -19.61 10.84
N LYS A 358 3.74 -19.62 10.39
CA LYS A 358 4.41 -20.84 9.94
C LYS A 358 4.55 -21.88 11.06
N ALA A 359 4.82 -21.44 12.29
CA ALA A 359 4.98 -22.34 13.44
C ALA A 359 3.66 -22.98 13.90
N VAL A 360 2.54 -22.26 13.78
CA VAL A 360 1.22 -22.77 14.18
C VAL A 360 0.44 -23.45 13.05
N SER A 361 1.04 -23.64 11.88
CA SER A 361 0.37 -24.27 10.73
C SER A 361 -0.15 -25.68 11.12
N PRO A 362 -1.38 -26.08 10.76
CA PRO A 362 -2.32 -25.43 9.81
C PRO A 362 -3.26 -24.39 10.41
N THR A 363 -3.12 -24.04 11.67
CA THR A 363 -3.98 -23.02 12.32
C THR A 363 -3.88 -21.70 11.57
N THR A 364 -5.02 -21.14 11.16
CA THR A 364 -5.07 -19.84 10.50
C THR A 364 -5.10 -18.70 11.52
N ILE A 365 -4.22 -17.74 11.34
CA ILE A 365 -4.19 -16.49 12.12
C ILE A 365 -4.30 -15.29 11.19
N MET A 366 -4.50 -14.10 11.76
CA MET A 366 -4.59 -12.85 11.02
C MET A 366 -3.44 -11.90 11.37
N VAL A 367 -3.04 -11.09 10.42
CA VAL A 367 -2.13 -9.96 10.62
C VAL A 367 -2.82 -8.68 10.19
N GLN A 368 -3.03 -7.76 11.13
CA GLN A 368 -3.60 -6.43 10.87
C GLN A 368 -2.46 -5.43 10.77
N VAL A 369 -2.02 -5.13 9.54
CA VAL A 369 -0.96 -4.16 9.28
C VAL A 369 -1.57 -2.77 9.32
N GLU A 370 -1.14 -1.95 10.26
CA GLU A 370 -1.63 -0.58 10.43
C GLU A 370 -0.54 0.44 10.17
N GLY A 371 -0.75 1.28 9.14
CA GLY A 371 0.15 2.38 8.79
C GLY A 371 0.01 3.59 9.70
N GLY A 372 0.86 4.60 9.49
CA GLY A 372 0.92 5.82 10.31
C GLY A 372 -0.34 6.70 10.30
N GLU A 373 -1.32 6.39 9.44
CA GLU A 373 -2.61 7.08 9.38
C GLU A 373 -3.73 6.36 10.12
N ALA A 374 -3.42 5.26 10.80
CA ALA A 374 -4.39 4.55 11.63
C ALA A 374 -4.68 5.30 12.93
N GLY A 375 -5.89 5.09 13.47
CA GLY A 375 -6.25 5.59 14.80
C GLY A 375 -5.66 4.73 15.92
N GLY A 376 -5.47 5.31 17.12
CA GLY A 376 -4.94 4.60 18.28
C GLY A 376 -3.42 4.40 18.21
N HIS A 377 -2.93 3.27 18.74
CA HIS A 377 -1.53 2.86 18.57
C HIS A 377 -1.30 2.44 17.12
N HIS A 378 -0.40 3.11 16.44
CA HIS A 378 -0.14 2.93 15.02
C HIS A 378 1.35 2.98 14.70
N SER A 379 1.73 2.60 13.49
CA SER A 379 3.09 2.73 12.98
C SER A 379 3.44 4.21 12.70
N TRP A 380 4.72 4.53 12.66
CA TRP A 380 5.20 5.76 12.05
C TRP A 380 5.44 5.63 10.53
N GLU A 381 5.48 4.39 10.03
CA GLU A 381 5.70 4.08 8.62
C GLU A 381 4.38 4.16 7.84
N ALA A 382 4.44 4.54 6.58
CA ALA A 382 3.26 4.51 5.72
C ALA A 382 2.81 3.06 5.48
N LEU A 383 1.50 2.84 5.41
CA LEU A 383 0.93 1.51 5.15
C LEU A 383 1.50 0.88 3.88
N ASP A 384 1.71 1.70 2.84
CA ASP A 384 2.26 1.27 1.56
C ASP A 384 3.67 0.72 1.66
N ASP A 385 4.51 1.39 2.45
CA ASP A 385 5.90 0.99 2.65
C ASP A 385 5.97 -0.32 3.42
N LEU A 386 5.14 -0.46 4.47
CA LEU A 386 5.02 -1.71 5.24
C LEU A 386 4.59 -2.87 4.35
N LEU A 387 3.55 -2.67 3.54
CA LEU A 387 3.02 -3.70 2.65
C LEU A 387 4.02 -4.02 1.52
N ALA A 388 4.59 -3.02 0.86
CA ALA A 388 5.57 -3.25 -0.21
C ALA A 388 6.77 -4.07 0.27
N ALA A 389 7.23 -3.84 1.51
CA ALA A 389 8.36 -4.56 2.09
C ALA A 389 8.05 -5.99 2.53
N THR A 390 6.79 -6.34 2.80
CA THR A 390 6.43 -7.60 3.48
C THR A 390 5.40 -8.43 2.74
N TYR A 391 4.73 -7.88 1.74
CA TYR A 391 3.62 -8.51 1.03
C TYR A 391 3.93 -9.91 0.51
N ALA A 392 5.06 -10.08 -0.16
CA ALA A 392 5.48 -11.37 -0.71
C ALA A 392 5.58 -12.44 0.39
N GLU A 393 6.16 -12.09 1.54
CA GLU A 393 6.35 -13.00 2.66
C GLU A 393 5.01 -13.39 3.32
N VAL A 394 4.11 -12.42 3.48
CA VAL A 394 2.76 -12.63 4.02
C VAL A 394 1.94 -13.53 3.07
N ARG A 395 1.99 -13.26 1.77
CA ARG A 395 1.23 -14.02 0.76
C ARG A 395 1.75 -15.44 0.53
N ALA A 396 3.02 -15.67 0.76
CA ALA A 396 3.60 -17.02 0.72
C ALA A 396 3.17 -17.91 1.91
N CYS A 397 2.47 -17.32 2.89
CA CYS A 397 1.99 -18.04 4.07
C CYS A 397 0.49 -18.34 3.94
N ASP A 398 0.13 -19.61 3.66
CA ASP A 398 -1.25 -19.99 3.34
C ASP A 398 -2.23 -19.81 4.50
N ASN A 399 -1.76 -20.01 5.72
CA ASN A 399 -2.54 -19.88 6.95
C ASN A 399 -2.45 -18.49 7.60
N LEU A 400 -2.02 -17.47 6.84
CA LEU A 400 -2.00 -16.07 7.28
C LEU A 400 -2.97 -15.23 6.46
N VAL A 401 -3.88 -14.55 7.15
CA VAL A 401 -4.83 -13.61 6.55
C VAL A 401 -4.37 -12.20 6.81
N LEU A 402 -4.15 -11.43 5.74
CA LEU A 402 -3.76 -10.03 5.81
C LEU A 402 -4.99 -9.13 5.94
N VAL A 403 -4.93 -8.19 6.86
CA VAL A 403 -5.85 -7.08 7.03
C VAL A 403 -5.03 -5.79 6.99
N ALA A 404 -5.47 -4.79 6.25
CA ALA A 404 -4.79 -3.52 6.11
C ALA A 404 -5.61 -2.38 6.72
N GLY A 405 -4.96 -1.51 7.48
CA GLY A 405 -5.59 -0.37 8.16
C GLY A 405 -4.73 0.89 8.14
N GLY A 406 -5.38 2.03 8.26
CA GLY A 406 -4.75 3.35 8.27
C GLY A 406 -4.97 4.14 6.98
N GLY A 407 -5.53 5.36 7.12
CA GLY A 407 -5.79 6.25 5.99
C GLY A 407 -6.97 5.85 5.09
N ILE A 408 -7.74 4.83 5.45
CA ILE A 408 -8.87 4.33 4.66
C ILE A 408 -10.15 5.02 5.16
N GLY A 409 -10.33 6.28 4.82
CA GLY A 409 -11.48 7.07 5.29
C GLY A 409 -12.15 7.92 4.23
N THR A 410 -11.62 7.97 3.01
CA THR A 410 -12.17 8.73 1.88
C THR A 410 -12.29 7.86 0.63
N PRO A 411 -13.06 8.28 -0.40
CA PRO A 411 -13.16 7.54 -1.66
C PRO A 411 -11.84 7.36 -2.40
N GLU A 412 -10.89 8.29 -2.25
CA GLU A 412 -9.59 8.18 -2.92
C GLU A 412 -8.75 7.00 -2.43
N PRO A 413 -8.57 6.78 -1.11
CA PRO A 413 -7.95 5.54 -0.63
C PRO A 413 -8.72 4.28 -1.03
N VAL A 414 -10.04 4.35 -1.23
CA VAL A 414 -10.83 3.21 -1.73
C VAL A 414 -10.44 2.85 -3.17
N SER A 415 -10.05 3.80 -4.00
CA SER A 415 -9.51 3.49 -5.34
C SER A 415 -8.11 2.85 -5.26
N TYR A 416 -7.30 3.20 -4.26
CA TYR A 416 -6.07 2.47 -3.92
C TYR A 416 -6.35 1.13 -3.22
N THR A 417 -7.43 1.02 -2.44
CA THR A 417 -7.88 -0.25 -1.88
C THR A 417 -8.41 -1.20 -2.94
N HIS A 418 -8.78 -0.76 -4.13
CA HIS A 418 -8.97 -1.72 -5.24
C HIS A 418 -7.67 -2.44 -5.64
N LEU A 419 -6.53 -1.81 -5.47
CA LEU A 419 -5.22 -2.48 -5.58
C LEU A 419 -4.83 -3.24 -4.29
N ARG A 420 -5.36 -2.84 -3.12
CA ARG A 420 -5.05 -3.38 -1.79
C ARG A 420 -6.17 -4.19 -1.16
N ALA A 421 -7.45 -3.93 -1.45
CA ALA A 421 -8.59 -4.75 -1.05
C ALA A 421 -8.60 -6.12 -1.74
N HIS A 422 -7.56 -6.40 -2.51
CA HIS A 422 -7.25 -7.74 -2.91
C HIS A 422 -6.90 -8.64 -1.72
N GLU A 423 -6.93 -8.12 -0.48
CA GLU A 423 -6.34 -8.77 0.67
C GLU A 423 -7.14 -8.78 1.95
N THR A 424 -8.08 -7.87 2.10
CA THR A 424 -9.05 -8.00 3.19
C THR A 424 -10.16 -8.97 2.88
#